data_f98090fbaaacbbe11aa77fedebf157fa
#
_entry.id   f98090fbaaacbbe11aa77fedebf157fa
#
_cell.length_a   1.000
_cell.length_b   1.000
_cell.length_c   1.000
_cell.angle_alpha   90.00
_cell.angle_beta   90.00
_cell.angle_gamma   90.00
#
_symmetry.space_group_name_H-M   'P 1'
#
loop_
_entity.id
_entity.type
_entity.pdbx_description
1 polymer ?
#
loop_
_entity_poly.entity_id
_entity_poly.type
_entity_poly.pdbx_seq_one_letter_code
_entity_poly.pdbx_strand_id
1 'polypeptide(L)'
;MIFVTVGTHEQQFNRLIKEIDRLKGEGLIQDDVFIQTGFSDYEPVHCQWKNLISYDEMNRYMDEANIIITHGGPATFMGVISKGKRPIVVPRQEKFGEHVNDHQVEFVKKISREYGLIIVEDVKKLLENLEIYYVYEQNVETHNQLFNKKFSMEINEIVGRDGR
;
A
#
# COMPACT_ATOMS: atom_id res chain seq x y z
N MET A 1 9.09 -5.11 9.08
CA MET A 1 9.39 -4.93 7.63
C MET A 1 8.26 -4.14 6.97
N ILE A 2 8.61 -3.27 6.04
CA ILE A 2 7.66 -2.55 5.17
C ILE A 2 7.65 -3.23 3.80
N PHE A 3 6.47 -3.57 3.30
CA PHE A 3 6.29 -4.07 1.93
C PHE A 3 5.64 -2.99 1.06
N VAL A 4 6.25 -2.70 -0.08
CA VAL A 4 5.75 -1.73 -1.07
C VAL A 4 5.44 -2.44 -2.37
N THR A 5 4.24 -2.23 -2.92
CA THR A 5 3.88 -2.78 -4.23
C THR A 5 3.25 -1.72 -5.12
N VAL A 6 3.77 -1.58 -6.31
CA VAL A 6 3.26 -0.64 -7.32
C VAL A 6 2.33 -1.31 -8.35
N GLY A 7 2.09 -2.61 -8.19
CA GLY A 7 1.28 -3.40 -9.11
C GLY A 7 2.02 -3.75 -10.40
N THR A 8 1.24 -4.22 -11.38
CA THR A 8 1.77 -4.72 -12.67
C THR A 8 1.33 -3.87 -13.86
N HIS A 9 0.85 -2.66 -13.62
CA HIS A 9 0.50 -1.72 -14.68
C HIS A 9 1.76 -1.31 -15.47
N GLU A 10 1.65 -1.19 -16.78
CA GLU A 10 2.78 -0.96 -17.68
C GLU A 10 3.48 0.40 -17.52
N GLN A 11 2.81 1.41 -16.97
CA GLN A 11 3.40 2.70 -16.69
C GLN A 11 4.19 2.69 -15.39
N GLN A 12 5.25 3.52 -15.36
CA GLN A 12 6.15 3.64 -14.21
C GLN A 12 5.44 4.23 -12.98
N PHE A 13 6.00 3.95 -11.81
CA PHE A 13 5.62 4.59 -10.54
C PHE A 13 6.88 5.03 -9.76
N ASN A 14 7.80 5.65 -10.46
CA ASN A 14 9.11 6.04 -9.91
C ASN A 14 8.99 7.01 -8.74
N ARG A 15 7.98 7.87 -8.73
CA ARG A 15 7.74 8.86 -7.66
C ARG A 15 7.66 8.19 -6.29
N LEU A 16 6.88 7.13 -6.15
CA LEU A 16 6.74 6.37 -4.90
C LEU A 16 8.04 5.64 -4.54
N ILE A 17 8.62 4.94 -5.51
CA ILE A 17 9.82 4.11 -5.29
C ILE A 17 11.00 4.98 -4.88
N LYS A 18 11.23 6.12 -5.55
CA LYS A 18 12.29 7.08 -5.22
C LYS A 18 12.14 7.66 -3.81
N GLU A 19 10.92 7.98 -3.41
CA GLU A 19 10.69 8.55 -2.07
C GLU A 19 10.97 7.51 -0.97
N ILE A 20 10.49 6.28 -1.13
CA ILE A 20 10.78 5.20 -0.18
C ILE A 20 12.29 4.95 -0.09
N ASP A 21 12.99 4.84 -1.22
CA ASP A 21 14.42 4.60 -1.26
C ASP A 21 15.21 5.74 -0.62
N ARG A 22 14.82 6.99 -0.87
CA ARG A 22 15.37 8.18 -0.21
C ARG A 22 15.20 8.14 1.30
N LEU A 23 13.98 7.89 1.78
CA LEU A 23 13.67 7.82 3.21
C LEU A 23 14.47 6.72 3.91
N LYS A 24 14.65 5.57 3.25
CA LYS A 24 15.49 4.49 3.77
C LYS A 24 16.97 4.88 3.79
N GLY A 25 17.47 5.47 2.72
CA GLY A 25 18.87 5.90 2.61
C GLY A 25 19.27 7.00 3.59
N GLU A 26 18.34 7.90 3.93
CA GLU A 26 18.52 8.95 4.94
C GLU A 26 18.35 8.44 6.39
N GLY A 27 18.02 7.15 6.58
CA GLY A 27 17.82 6.57 7.90
C GLY A 27 16.51 7.00 8.59
N LEU A 28 15.57 7.57 7.84
CA LEU A 28 14.26 7.97 8.36
C LEU A 28 13.29 6.80 8.47
N ILE A 29 13.53 5.73 7.71
CA ILE A 29 12.86 4.43 7.84
C ILE A 29 13.89 3.45 8.43
N GLN A 30 13.63 2.94 9.64
CA GLN A 30 14.50 1.97 10.30
C GLN A 30 14.22 0.54 9.85
N ASP A 31 12.97 0.23 9.56
CA ASP A 31 12.54 -1.10 9.13
C ASP A 31 13.20 -1.54 7.82
N ASP A 32 13.36 -2.86 7.65
CA ASP A 32 13.68 -3.42 6.36
C ASP A 32 12.55 -3.13 5.37
N VAL A 33 12.93 -2.81 4.14
CA VAL A 33 11.98 -2.46 3.06
C VAL A 33 12.19 -3.40 1.88
N PHE A 34 11.10 -3.99 1.41
CA PHE A 34 11.06 -4.72 0.15
C PHE A 34 10.08 -4.07 -0.81
N ILE A 35 10.50 -3.78 -2.03
CA ILE A 35 9.71 -3.11 -3.07
C ILE A 35 9.48 -4.04 -4.26
N GLN A 36 8.23 -4.27 -4.62
CA GLN A 36 7.86 -4.79 -5.93
C GLN A 36 7.69 -3.59 -6.86
N THR A 37 8.61 -3.42 -7.82
CA THR A 37 8.75 -2.20 -8.63
C THR A 37 7.96 -2.20 -9.93
N GLY A 38 7.37 -3.35 -10.31
CA GLY A 38 6.59 -3.48 -11.54
C GLY A 38 7.39 -3.11 -12.78
N PHE A 39 6.82 -2.26 -13.61
CA PHE A 39 7.45 -1.75 -14.84
C PHE A 39 8.13 -0.38 -14.65
N SER A 40 8.38 0.01 -13.41
CA SER A 40 9.17 1.20 -13.12
C SER A 40 10.63 0.99 -13.50
N ASP A 41 11.29 2.03 -13.95
CA ASP A 41 12.68 2.01 -14.44
C ASP A 41 13.70 2.54 -13.42
N TYR A 42 13.22 3.03 -12.26
CA TYR A 42 14.09 3.37 -11.14
C TYR A 42 14.48 2.13 -10.35
N GLU A 43 15.78 1.92 -10.16
CA GLU A 43 16.35 0.83 -9.37
C GLU A 43 16.72 1.33 -7.96
N PRO A 44 16.02 0.89 -6.90
CA PRO A 44 16.36 1.27 -5.54
C PRO A 44 17.78 0.87 -5.13
N VAL A 45 18.47 1.75 -4.41
CA VAL A 45 19.84 1.53 -3.91
C VAL A 45 19.85 1.09 -2.45
N HIS A 46 18.88 1.56 -1.66
CA HIS A 46 18.83 1.36 -0.20
C HIS A 46 17.79 0.33 0.23
N CYS A 47 16.94 -0.12 -0.69
CA CYS A 47 15.88 -1.09 -0.44
C CYS A 47 16.12 -2.38 -1.23
N GLN A 48 15.65 -3.51 -0.70
CA GLN A 48 15.54 -4.74 -1.49
C GLN A 48 14.36 -4.63 -2.45
N TRP A 49 14.50 -5.18 -3.65
CA TRP A 49 13.46 -5.08 -4.66
C TRP A 49 13.48 -6.19 -5.70
N LYS A 50 12.34 -6.43 -6.33
CA LYS A 50 12.15 -7.19 -7.56
C LYS A 50 11.14 -6.48 -8.45
N ASN A 51 11.26 -6.63 -9.76
CA ASN A 51 10.27 -6.09 -10.71
C ASN A 51 8.91 -6.76 -10.53
N LEU A 52 8.88 -8.08 -10.69
CA LEU A 52 7.68 -8.89 -10.54
C LEU A 52 7.93 -9.99 -9.52
N ILE A 53 6.90 -10.33 -8.77
CA ILE A 53 6.89 -11.43 -7.81
C ILE A 53 5.70 -12.34 -8.10
N SER A 54 5.81 -13.60 -7.70
CA SER A 54 4.71 -14.54 -7.83
C SER A 54 3.54 -14.20 -6.90
N TYR A 55 2.39 -14.80 -7.16
CA TYR A 55 1.22 -14.68 -6.28
C TYR A 55 1.54 -15.15 -4.84
N ASP A 56 2.27 -16.24 -4.71
CA ASP A 56 2.67 -16.78 -3.40
C ASP A 56 3.65 -15.85 -2.67
N GLU A 57 4.61 -15.27 -3.38
CA GLU A 57 5.52 -14.25 -2.81
C GLU A 57 4.75 -13.01 -2.39
N MET A 58 3.79 -12.54 -3.19
CA MET A 58 2.93 -11.41 -2.86
C MET A 58 2.17 -11.66 -1.56
N ASN A 59 1.52 -12.82 -1.44
CA ASN A 59 0.79 -13.18 -0.24
C ASN A 59 1.70 -13.29 0.99
N ARG A 60 2.87 -13.90 0.83
CA ARG A 60 3.86 -14.01 1.92
C ARG A 60 4.30 -12.64 2.41
N TYR A 61 4.68 -11.72 1.50
CA TYR A 61 5.06 -10.36 1.90
C TYR A 61 3.92 -9.59 2.57
N MET A 62 2.69 -9.75 2.08
CA MET A 62 1.51 -9.16 2.72
C MET A 62 1.25 -9.71 4.12
N ASP A 63 1.53 -11.00 4.35
CA ASP A 63 1.38 -11.62 5.67
C ASP A 63 2.49 -11.21 6.65
N GLU A 64 3.73 -11.17 6.19
CA GLU A 64 4.92 -10.89 7.02
C GLU A 64 5.11 -9.39 7.33
N ALA A 65 4.70 -8.50 6.45
CA ALA A 65 4.92 -7.07 6.61
C ALA A 65 4.08 -6.46 7.74
N ASN A 66 4.71 -5.59 8.53
CA ASN A 66 4.02 -4.77 9.53
C ASN A 66 3.26 -3.61 8.88
N ILE A 67 3.86 -2.99 7.86
CA ILE A 67 3.27 -1.91 7.08
C ILE A 67 3.28 -2.31 5.62
N ILE A 68 2.16 -2.07 4.93
CA ILE A 68 2.02 -2.31 3.51
C ILE A 68 1.63 -1.01 2.81
N ILE A 69 2.43 -0.62 1.82
CA ILE A 69 2.18 0.53 0.98
C ILE A 69 1.81 0.01 -0.42
N THR A 70 0.65 0.40 -0.91
CA THR A 70 0.14 -0.06 -2.20
C THR A 70 -0.17 1.11 -3.14
N HIS A 71 -0.14 0.84 -4.44
CA HIS A 71 -0.80 1.71 -5.42
C HIS A 71 -2.33 1.65 -5.24
N GLY A 72 -3.06 2.54 -5.93
CA GLY A 72 -4.52 2.62 -5.82
C GLY A 72 -5.31 1.56 -6.62
N GLY A 73 -4.67 0.46 -7.02
CA GLY A 73 -5.35 -0.66 -7.68
C GLY A 73 -6.20 -1.47 -6.70
N PRO A 74 -7.53 -1.61 -6.95
CA PRO A 74 -8.46 -2.21 -5.99
C PRO A 74 -8.08 -3.63 -5.56
N ALA A 75 -7.71 -4.49 -6.51
CA ALA A 75 -7.37 -5.89 -6.22
C ALA A 75 -6.24 -6.02 -5.19
N THR A 76 -5.25 -5.13 -5.25
CA THR A 76 -4.09 -5.18 -4.35
C THR A 76 -4.44 -4.70 -2.95
N PHE A 77 -4.97 -3.50 -2.79
CA PHE A 77 -5.23 -2.99 -1.44
C PHE A 77 -6.41 -3.67 -0.76
N MET A 78 -7.42 -4.13 -1.51
CA MET A 78 -8.49 -4.98 -0.97
C MET A 78 -7.94 -6.33 -0.48
N GLY A 79 -6.94 -6.88 -1.17
CA GLY A 79 -6.21 -8.07 -0.72
C GLY A 79 -5.53 -7.86 0.64
N VAL A 80 -4.94 -6.69 0.88
CA VAL A 80 -4.35 -6.33 2.17
C VAL A 80 -5.42 -6.22 3.27
N ILE A 81 -6.52 -5.56 2.95
CA ILE A 81 -7.65 -5.38 3.87
C ILE A 81 -8.27 -6.74 4.26
N SER A 82 -8.43 -7.66 3.30
CA SER A 82 -8.97 -9.00 3.58
C SER A 82 -8.11 -9.82 4.55
N LYS A 83 -6.83 -9.47 4.69
CA LYS A 83 -5.90 -10.05 5.68
C LYS A 83 -5.98 -9.35 7.06
N GLY A 84 -6.92 -8.43 7.26
CA GLY A 84 -7.07 -7.67 8.49
C GLY A 84 -6.02 -6.58 8.70
N LYS A 85 -5.33 -6.17 7.64
CA LYS A 85 -4.29 -5.12 7.67
C LYS A 85 -4.79 -3.83 7.03
N ARG A 86 -4.28 -2.70 7.50
CA ARG A 86 -4.61 -1.38 6.98
C ARG A 86 -3.52 -0.89 6.02
N PRO A 87 -3.77 -0.83 4.71
CA PRO A 87 -2.76 -0.34 3.77
C PRO A 87 -2.63 1.18 3.80
N ILE A 88 -1.42 1.66 3.52
CA ILE A 88 -1.21 3.03 3.06
C ILE A 88 -1.34 3.00 1.53
N VAL A 89 -2.28 3.75 1.00
CA VAL A 89 -2.57 3.75 -0.44
C VAL A 89 -2.04 5.02 -1.09
N VAL A 90 -1.15 4.85 -2.05
CA VAL A 90 -0.61 5.93 -2.88
C VAL A 90 -1.17 5.75 -4.29
N PRO A 91 -2.22 6.48 -4.67
CA PRO A 91 -2.83 6.29 -5.98
C PRO A 91 -1.93 6.81 -7.10
N ARG A 92 -1.90 6.10 -8.21
CA ARG A 92 -1.27 6.55 -9.45
C ARG A 92 -2.02 7.77 -9.99
N GLN A 93 -1.29 8.74 -10.55
CA GLN A 93 -1.84 9.99 -11.06
C GLN A 93 -1.43 10.22 -12.52
N GLU A 94 -2.39 10.64 -13.34
CA GLU A 94 -2.19 10.92 -14.76
C GLU A 94 -1.12 11.99 -14.99
N LYS A 95 -1.14 13.05 -14.18
CA LYS A 95 -0.20 14.18 -14.30
C LYS A 95 1.28 13.81 -14.14
N PHE A 96 1.56 12.64 -13.56
CA PHE A 96 2.93 12.11 -13.40
C PHE A 96 3.26 11.00 -14.40
N GLY A 97 2.38 10.73 -15.36
CA GLY A 97 2.55 9.65 -16.34
C GLY A 97 2.48 8.25 -15.71
N GLU A 98 1.77 8.10 -14.60
CA GLU A 98 1.68 6.85 -13.85
C GLU A 98 0.45 6.03 -14.23
N HIS A 99 -0.53 6.66 -14.86
CA HIS A 99 -1.77 6.05 -15.35
C HIS A 99 -2.34 6.86 -16.50
N VAL A 100 -3.26 6.26 -17.27
CA VAL A 100 -3.98 6.92 -18.39
C VAL A 100 -5.06 7.89 -17.93
N ASN A 101 -5.42 7.85 -16.65
CA ASN A 101 -6.45 8.68 -16.02
C ASN A 101 -6.22 8.74 -14.49
N ASP A 102 -7.09 9.48 -13.79
CA ASP A 102 -7.07 9.62 -12.32
C ASP A 102 -8.11 8.73 -11.61
N HIS A 103 -8.57 7.64 -12.24
CA HIS A 103 -9.58 6.75 -11.66
C HIS A 103 -9.14 6.12 -10.33
N GLN A 104 -7.83 5.83 -10.15
CA GLN A 104 -7.32 5.34 -8.87
C GLN A 104 -7.50 6.37 -7.76
N VAL A 105 -7.23 7.66 -8.03
CA VAL A 105 -7.43 8.75 -7.08
C VAL A 105 -8.89 8.87 -6.68
N GLU A 106 -9.78 8.92 -7.66
CA GLU A 106 -11.23 9.05 -7.44
C GLU A 106 -11.78 7.87 -6.64
N PHE A 107 -11.41 6.65 -7.03
CA PHE A 107 -11.89 5.43 -6.40
C PHE A 107 -11.44 5.33 -4.93
N VAL A 108 -10.15 5.52 -4.64
CA VAL A 108 -9.64 5.41 -3.25
C VAL A 108 -10.24 6.50 -2.36
N LYS A 109 -10.46 7.72 -2.87
CA LYS A 109 -11.15 8.79 -2.13
C LYS A 109 -12.59 8.41 -1.77
N LYS A 110 -13.29 7.80 -2.72
CA LYS A 110 -14.68 7.36 -2.51
C LYS A 110 -14.77 6.33 -1.38
N ILE A 111 -13.93 5.31 -1.42
CA ILE A 111 -14.00 4.21 -0.46
C ILE A 111 -13.25 4.48 0.85
N SER A 112 -12.33 5.45 0.89
CA SER A 112 -11.53 5.73 2.08
C SER A 112 -12.38 6.10 3.29
N ARG A 113 -13.49 6.78 3.09
CA ARG A 113 -14.43 7.14 4.16
C ARG A 113 -15.12 5.92 4.76
N GLU A 114 -15.41 4.94 3.91
CA GLU A 114 -16.07 3.70 4.31
C GLU A 114 -15.13 2.74 5.04
N TYR A 115 -13.89 2.62 4.55
CA TYR A 115 -12.91 1.66 5.06
C TYR A 115 -11.80 2.27 5.92
N GLY A 116 -11.82 3.58 6.13
CA GLY A 116 -10.79 4.26 6.93
C GLY A 116 -9.38 4.15 6.35
N LEU A 117 -9.24 4.17 5.01
CA LEU A 117 -7.94 4.04 4.35
C LEU A 117 -7.05 5.25 4.61
N ILE A 118 -5.75 5.02 4.74
CA ILE A 118 -4.75 6.08 4.72
C ILE A 118 -4.37 6.33 3.26
N ILE A 119 -4.70 7.51 2.74
CA ILE A 119 -4.38 7.90 1.37
C ILE A 119 -3.27 8.94 1.37
N VAL A 120 -2.24 8.71 0.56
CA VAL A 120 -1.12 9.61 0.36
C VAL A 120 -1.02 9.97 -1.12
N GLU A 121 -1.58 11.11 -1.52
CA GLU A 121 -1.49 11.61 -2.90
C GLU A 121 -0.14 12.30 -3.16
N ASP A 122 0.36 13.04 -2.18
CA ASP A 122 1.68 13.67 -2.22
C ASP A 122 2.69 12.80 -1.44
N VAL A 123 3.61 12.18 -2.16
CA VAL A 123 4.62 11.29 -1.55
C VAL A 123 5.53 11.99 -0.53
N LYS A 124 5.65 13.31 -0.58
CA LYS A 124 6.38 14.10 0.44
C LYS A 124 5.76 13.99 1.83
N LYS A 125 4.47 13.64 1.89
CA LYS A 125 3.74 13.38 3.14
C LYS A 125 3.82 11.92 3.60
N LEU A 126 4.56 11.09 2.89
CA LEU A 126 4.64 9.65 3.19
C LEU A 126 5.27 9.39 4.56
N LEU A 127 6.37 10.09 4.88
CA LEU A 127 7.02 9.96 6.18
C LEU A 127 6.07 10.31 7.34
N GLU A 128 5.37 11.43 7.25
CA GLU A 128 4.38 11.86 8.25
C GLU A 128 3.30 10.79 8.47
N ASN A 129 2.80 10.21 7.38
CA ASN A 129 1.80 9.14 7.47
C ASN A 129 2.35 7.83 8.05
N LEU A 130 3.61 7.51 7.77
CA LEU A 130 4.30 6.38 8.41
C LEU A 130 4.45 6.60 9.92
N GLU A 131 4.85 7.79 10.35
CA GLU A 131 4.99 8.14 11.77
C GLU A 131 3.65 8.05 12.49
N ILE A 132 2.58 8.57 11.90
CA ILE A 132 1.21 8.46 12.42
C ILE A 132 0.80 6.99 12.53
N TYR A 133 1.11 6.18 11.51
CA TYR A 133 0.82 4.75 11.51
C TYR A 133 1.50 4.03 12.67
N TYR A 134 2.79 4.27 12.90
CA TYR A 134 3.53 3.67 14.02
C TYR A 134 2.94 4.04 15.39
N VAL A 135 2.61 5.32 15.59
CA VAL A 135 1.98 5.80 16.85
C VAL A 135 0.62 5.15 17.05
N TYR A 136 -0.17 5.02 15.99
CA TYR A 136 -1.49 4.41 16.05
C TYR A 136 -1.42 2.92 16.39
N GLU A 137 -0.55 2.17 15.76
CA GLU A 137 -0.35 0.74 16.03
C GLU A 137 0.09 0.47 17.47
N GLN A 138 0.96 1.30 18.04
CA GLN A 138 1.39 1.16 19.44
C GLN A 138 0.25 1.39 20.45
N ASN A 139 -0.76 2.18 20.08
CA ASN A 139 -1.88 2.52 20.97
C ASN A 139 -3.11 1.62 20.79
N VAL A 140 -3.14 0.76 19.78
CA VAL A 140 -4.38 0.09 19.31
C VAL A 140 -4.35 -1.44 19.48
N GLU A 141 -3.40 -2.02 20.21
CA GLU A 141 -3.42 -3.47 20.48
C GLU A 141 -4.75 -3.97 21.08
N THR A 142 -5.52 -3.11 21.74
CA THR A 142 -6.80 -3.44 22.36
C THR A 142 -8.06 -3.16 21.49
N HIS A 143 -7.99 -2.23 20.55
CA HIS A 143 -9.15 -1.88 19.68
C HIS A 143 -9.11 -2.59 18.31
N ASN A 144 -7.94 -3.05 17.86
CA ASN A 144 -7.76 -3.64 16.54
C ASN A 144 -8.47 -4.98 16.36
N GLN A 145 -8.58 -5.80 17.37
CA GLN A 145 -9.25 -7.10 17.24
C GLN A 145 -10.75 -6.96 16.89
N LEU A 146 -11.43 -5.98 17.46
CA LEU A 146 -12.85 -5.72 17.18
C LEU A 146 -13.06 -5.02 15.84
N PHE A 147 -12.21 -4.05 15.50
CA PHE A 147 -12.27 -3.32 14.24
C PHE A 147 -11.91 -4.23 13.04
N ASN A 148 -10.83 -5.00 13.15
CA ASN A 148 -10.41 -5.93 12.11
C ASN A 148 -11.43 -7.05 11.87
N LYS A 149 -12.11 -7.53 12.93
CA LYS A 149 -13.16 -8.53 12.81
C LYS A 149 -14.39 -7.98 12.07
N LYS A 150 -14.84 -6.78 12.42
CA LYS A 150 -15.97 -6.10 11.76
C LYS A 150 -15.66 -5.78 10.31
N PHE A 151 -14.47 -5.27 10.03
CA PHE A 151 -13.98 -4.89 8.71
C PHE A 151 -13.80 -6.12 7.79
N SER A 152 -13.22 -7.22 8.29
CA SER A 152 -13.10 -8.48 7.54
C SER A 152 -14.46 -9.09 7.21
N MET A 153 -15.45 -8.95 8.09
CA MET A 153 -16.82 -9.43 7.84
C MET A 153 -17.51 -8.62 6.74
N GLU A 154 -17.40 -7.29 6.75
CA GLU A 154 -17.99 -6.42 5.73
C GLU A 154 -17.38 -6.63 4.35
N ILE A 155 -16.04 -6.84 4.26
CA ILE A 155 -15.36 -7.13 3.00
C ILE A 155 -15.75 -8.49 2.45
N ASN A 156 -15.82 -9.52 3.28
CA ASN A 156 -16.27 -10.85 2.85
C ASN A 156 -17.72 -10.83 2.31
N GLU A 157 -18.57 -9.96 2.83
CA GLU A 157 -19.91 -9.76 2.26
C GLU A 157 -19.88 -9.09 0.89
N ILE A 158 -18.98 -8.12 0.67
CA ILE A 158 -18.84 -7.40 -0.61
C ILE A 158 -18.24 -8.30 -1.68
N VAL A 159 -17.13 -8.97 -1.36
CA VAL A 159 -16.44 -9.90 -2.28
C VAL A 159 -17.30 -11.13 -2.57
N GLY A 160 -18.10 -11.59 -1.61
CA GLY A 160 -19.04 -12.70 -1.78
C GLY A 160 -20.27 -12.38 -2.63
N ARG A 161 -20.60 -11.09 -2.81
CA ARG A 161 -21.73 -10.66 -3.68
C ARG A 161 -21.34 -10.51 -5.15
N ASP A 162 -20.08 -10.23 -5.47
CA ASP A 162 -19.59 -10.12 -6.85
C ASP A 162 -19.23 -11.48 -7.48
N GLY A 163 -19.31 -12.56 -6.74
CA GLY A 163 -19.02 -13.92 -7.17
C GLY A 163 -20.23 -14.77 -7.54
N ARG A 164 -21.40 -14.16 -7.83
CA ARG A 164 -22.61 -14.85 -8.29
C ARG A 164 -23.16 -14.27 -9.57
#